data_33e0ec004932be973f6e0439d339e4a5
#
_entry.id   33e0ec004932be973f6e0439d339e4a5
#
_cell.length_a   1.000
_cell.length_b   1.000
_cell.length_c   1.000
_cell.angle_alpha   90.00
_cell.angle_beta   90.00
_cell.angle_gamma   90.00
#
_symmetry.space_group_name_H-M   'P 1'
#
loop_
_entity.id
_entity.type
_entity.pdbx_description
1 polymer ?
#
loop_
_entity_poly.entity_id
_entity_poly.type
_entity_poly.pdbx_seq_one_letter_code
_entity_poly.pdbx_strand_id
1 'polypeptide(L)'
;TRFVDRLSVILMGGMVLTFILSMTGMLSQIRLPVLLDLGENGSGGGAAIFIWCALSTYLTSFCFHASVPSLVKYFGKRPADINKCLRYGTLIALVCYVAWIVAADGIISRGQFKAVIAAGGNVGDLIRAAGSGIDSSFILRMLEAFSFFAVATSFLGAGLGLFDYMA
;
A
#
# COMPACT_ATOMS: atom_id res chain seq x y z
N THR A 1 23.83 -12.87 -6.02
CA THR A 1 23.24 -12.46 -4.73
C THR A 1 23.54 -10.99 -4.43
N ARG A 2 24.81 -10.53 -4.34
CA ARG A 2 25.13 -9.12 -4.00
C ARG A 2 24.52 -8.06 -4.92
N PHE A 3 24.31 -8.37 -6.19
CA PHE A 3 23.65 -7.47 -7.14
C PHE A 3 22.15 -7.31 -6.83
N VAL A 4 21.49 -8.41 -6.55
CA VAL A 4 20.04 -8.42 -6.20
C VAL A 4 19.81 -7.69 -4.89
N ASP A 5 20.68 -7.89 -3.89
CA ASP A 5 20.60 -7.20 -2.60
C ASP A 5 20.73 -5.67 -2.76
N ARG A 6 21.70 -5.22 -3.56
CA ARG A 6 21.87 -3.79 -3.84
C ARG A 6 20.68 -3.20 -4.62
N LEU A 7 20.19 -3.93 -5.63
CA LEU A 7 19.04 -3.53 -6.40
C LEU A 7 17.79 -3.40 -5.50
N SER A 8 17.54 -4.37 -4.62
CA SER A 8 16.43 -4.34 -3.67
C SER A 8 16.51 -3.12 -2.74
N VAL A 9 17.70 -2.78 -2.23
CA VAL A 9 17.89 -1.61 -1.36
C VAL A 9 17.61 -0.31 -2.12
N ILE A 10 18.09 -0.18 -3.36
CA ILE A 10 17.84 1.00 -4.20
C ILE A 10 16.35 1.16 -4.52
N LEU A 11 15.69 0.07 -4.92
CA LEU A 11 14.26 0.08 -5.23
C LEU A 11 13.42 0.41 -4.00
N MET A 12 13.76 -0.17 -2.83
CA MET A 12 13.08 0.12 -1.58
C MET A 12 13.29 1.59 -1.17
N GLY A 13 14.51 2.12 -1.29
CA GLY A 13 14.80 3.53 -1.03
C GLY A 13 13.99 4.46 -1.93
N GLY A 14 13.92 4.15 -3.23
CA GLY A 14 13.09 4.87 -4.21
C GLY A 14 11.60 4.81 -3.85
N MET A 15 11.09 3.63 -3.47
CA MET A 15 9.70 3.45 -3.04
C MET A 15 9.37 4.29 -1.80
N VAL A 16 10.20 4.24 -0.77
CA VAL A 16 9.99 5.03 0.47
C VAL A 16 10.03 6.53 0.18
N LEU A 17 11.00 6.99 -0.60
CA LEU A 17 11.14 8.39 -0.96
C LEU A 17 9.90 8.89 -1.73
N THR A 18 9.51 8.18 -2.78
CA THR A 18 8.34 8.56 -3.60
C THR A 18 7.03 8.46 -2.81
N PHE A 19 6.91 7.49 -1.90
CA PHE A 19 5.78 7.39 -0.98
C PHE A 19 5.67 8.63 -0.08
N ILE A 20 6.75 9.02 0.60
CA ILE A 20 6.76 10.18 1.50
C ILE A 20 6.41 11.46 0.72
N LEU A 21 7.01 11.66 -0.46
CA LEU A 21 6.75 12.84 -1.28
C LEU A 21 5.30 12.88 -1.77
N SER A 22 4.75 11.76 -2.26
CA SER A 22 3.36 11.68 -2.70
C SER A 22 2.39 11.86 -1.53
N MET A 23 2.65 11.22 -0.38
CA MET A 23 1.81 11.35 0.80
C MET A 23 1.79 12.78 1.34
N THR A 24 2.94 13.43 1.45
CA THR A 24 3.01 14.83 1.89
C THR A 24 2.20 15.75 0.97
N GLY A 25 2.31 15.53 -0.34
CA GLY A 25 1.55 16.28 -1.32
C GLY A 25 0.04 16.00 -1.26
N MET A 26 -0.36 14.75 -1.13
CA MET A 26 -1.77 14.36 -1.03
C MET A 26 -2.42 14.85 0.27
N LEU A 27 -1.74 14.69 1.41
CA LEU A 27 -2.24 15.12 2.70
C LEU A 27 -2.49 16.65 2.76
N SER A 28 -1.72 17.45 2.03
CA SER A 28 -1.93 18.89 1.94
C SER A 28 -3.20 19.29 1.14
N GLN A 29 -3.75 18.37 0.35
CA GLN A 29 -4.91 18.59 -0.51
C GLN A 29 -6.18 17.87 -0.02
N ILE A 30 -6.16 17.30 1.18
CA ILE A 30 -7.32 16.63 1.77
C ILE A 30 -8.46 17.62 1.94
N ARG A 31 -9.64 17.21 1.47
CA ARG A 31 -10.90 17.93 1.63
C ARG A 31 -11.72 17.23 2.71
N LEU A 32 -11.79 17.84 3.91
CA LEU A 32 -12.56 17.29 5.03
C LEU A 32 -14.02 16.94 4.69
N PRO A 33 -14.74 17.70 3.86
CA PRO A 33 -16.11 17.33 3.46
C PRO A 33 -16.17 16.03 2.66
N VAL A 34 -15.14 15.74 1.86
CA VAL A 34 -15.04 14.50 1.06
C VAL A 34 -14.71 13.31 1.97
N LEU A 35 -13.78 13.49 2.90
CA LEU A 35 -13.36 12.47 3.85
C LEU A 35 -14.51 12.06 4.80
N LEU A 36 -15.33 13.03 5.25
CA LEU A 36 -16.43 12.82 6.18
C LEU A 36 -17.76 12.47 5.48
N ASP A 37 -17.77 12.40 4.16
CA ASP A 37 -18.96 11.99 3.40
C ASP A 37 -19.22 10.48 3.57
N LEU A 38 -20.10 10.13 4.52
CA LEU A 38 -20.50 8.74 4.78
C LEU A 38 -21.46 8.19 3.71
N GLY A 39 -21.96 9.03 2.80
CA GLY A 39 -22.95 8.67 1.78
C GLY A 39 -24.32 8.30 2.39
N GLU A 40 -25.35 8.27 1.56
CA GLU A 40 -26.72 7.96 1.99
C GLU A 40 -26.89 6.53 2.57
N ASN A 41 -25.97 5.61 2.28
CA ASN A 41 -26.01 4.22 2.77
C ASN A 41 -25.22 3.99 4.07
N GLY A 42 -24.63 5.02 4.65
CA GLY A 42 -23.80 4.90 5.86
C GLY A 42 -24.57 4.56 7.14
N SER A 43 -25.90 4.68 7.15
CA SER A 43 -26.75 4.45 8.32
C SER A 43 -27.57 3.14 8.28
N GLY A 44 -27.44 2.32 7.23
CA GLY A 44 -28.20 1.08 7.07
C GLY A 44 -27.35 -0.18 7.28
N GLY A 45 -28.01 -1.30 7.62
CA GLY A 45 -27.38 -2.61 7.90
C GLY A 45 -26.48 -3.22 6.80
N GLY A 46 -26.32 -2.54 5.65
CA GLY A 46 -25.36 -2.89 4.61
C GLY A 46 -23.90 -2.67 4.99
N ALA A 47 -23.59 -1.80 5.94
CA ALA A 47 -22.20 -1.51 6.35
C ALA A 47 -21.47 -2.77 6.87
N ALA A 48 -22.16 -3.65 7.59
CA ALA A 48 -21.58 -4.90 8.10
C ALA A 48 -21.09 -5.84 6.97
N ILE A 49 -21.86 -5.95 5.88
CA ILE A 49 -21.48 -6.78 4.73
C ILE A 49 -20.22 -6.24 4.08
N PHE A 50 -20.11 -4.92 3.90
CA PHE A 50 -18.91 -4.29 3.33
C PHE A 50 -17.68 -4.48 4.22
N ILE A 51 -17.83 -4.43 5.55
CA ILE A 51 -16.75 -4.70 6.52
C ILE A 51 -16.27 -6.15 6.36
N TRP A 52 -17.16 -7.13 6.23
CA TRP A 52 -16.78 -8.53 6.02
C TRP A 52 -16.05 -8.75 4.70
N CYS A 53 -16.50 -8.15 3.60
CA CYS A 53 -15.82 -8.22 2.32
C CYS A 53 -14.44 -7.56 2.37
N ALA A 54 -14.33 -6.38 3.02
CA ALA A 54 -13.09 -5.65 3.18
C ALA A 54 -12.08 -6.41 4.06
N LEU A 55 -12.56 -7.13 5.10
CA LEU A 55 -11.73 -7.89 6.02
C LEU A 55 -10.84 -8.91 5.30
N SER A 56 -11.37 -9.63 4.33
CA SER A 56 -10.59 -10.60 3.53
C SER A 56 -9.46 -9.92 2.77
N THR A 57 -9.72 -8.74 2.19
CA THR A 57 -8.72 -7.96 1.46
C THR A 57 -7.64 -7.41 2.41
N TYR A 58 -8.04 -6.91 3.58
CA TYR A 58 -7.08 -6.43 4.57
C TYR A 58 -6.22 -7.55 5.12
N LEU A 59 -6.77 -8.73 5.39
CA LEU A 59 -6.00 -9.89 5.84
C LEU A 59 -4.95 -10.32 4.81
N THR A 60 -5.31 -10.34 3.53
CA THR A 60 -4.33 -10.64 2.46
C THR A 60 -3.25 -9.57 2.31
N SER A 61 -3.57 -8.31 2.58
CA SER A 61 -2.58 -7.21 2.53
C SER A 61 -1.48 -7.33 3.60
N PHE A 62 -1.73 -8.05 4.70
CA PHE A 62 -0.76 -8.34 5.74
C PHE A 62 -0.10 -9.73 5.62
N CYS A 63 -0.25 -10.38 4.46
CA CYS A 63 0.36 -11.69 4.19
C CYS A 63 1.88 -11.60 4.01
N PHE A 64 2.63 -11.59 5.09
CA PHE A 64 4.10 -11.63 5.08
C PHE A 64 4.70 -13.01 5.39
N HIS A 65 3.87 -14.04 5.46
CA HIS A 65 4.31 -15.40 5.79
C HIS A 65 5.38 -15.94 4.82
N ALA A 66 5.36 -15.53 3.56
CA ALA A 66 6.38 -15.89 2.57
C ALA A 66 7.77 -15.34 2.91
N SER A 67 7.86 -14.26 3.69
CA SER A 67 9.15 -13.66 4.11
C SER A 67 9.72 -14.28 5.40
N VAL A 68 8.94 -15.09 6.13
CA VAL A 68 9.37 -15.69 7.41
C VAL A 68 10.57 -16.64 7.22
N PRO A 69 10.62 -17.53 6.22
CA PRO A 69 11.78 -18.38 5.99
C PRO A 69 13.07 -17.59 5.77
N SER A 70 13.01 -16.52 4.98
CA SER A 70 14.15 -15.62 4.73
C SER A 70 14.62 -14.92 6.02
N LEU A 71 13.69 -14.48 6.88
CA LEU A 71 14.02 -13.90 8.18
C LEU A 71 14.68 -14.92 9.11
N VAL A 72 14.18 -16.15 9.15
CA VAL A 72 14.78 -17.23 9.95
C VAL A 72 16.21 -17.55 9.48
N LYS A 73 16.42 -17.57 8.17
CA LYS A 73 17.73 -17.78 7.55
C LYS A 73 18.72 -16.65 7.89
N TYR A 74 18.22 -15.41 7.95
CA TYR A 74 19.02 -14.23 8.24
C TYR A 74 19.38 -14.10 9.74
N PHE A 75 18.40 -14.22 10.64
CA PHE A 75 18.59 -14.07 12.08
C PHE A 75 19.05 -15.35 12.79
N GLY A 76 18.99 -16.50 12.10
CA GLY A 76 19.25 -17.80 12.72
C GLY A 76 18.19 -18.14 13.77
N LYS A 77 18.56 -18.93 14.77
CA LYS A 77 17.66 -19.39 15.86
C LYS A 77 17.45 -18.32 16.95
N ARG A 78 17.11 -17.09 16.56
CA ARG A 78 16.84 -15.97 17.49
C ARG A 78 15.37 -15.52 17.39
N PRO A 79 14.43 -16.24 18.04
CA PRO A 79 13.00 -15.96 17.91
C PRO A 79 12.60 -14.56 18.40
N ALA A 80 13.32 -14.03 19.39
CA ALA A 80 13.05 -12.69 19.92
C ALA A 80 13.29 -11.58 18.88
N ASP A 81 14.35 -11.68 18.09
CA ASP A 81 14.70 -10.69 17.08
C ASP A 81 13.76 -10.80 15.87
N ILE A 82 13.40 -12.02 15.46
CA ILE A 82 12.42 -12.28 14.43
C ILE A 82 11.07 -11.66 14.82
N ASN A 83 10.61 -11.89 16.06
CA ASN A 83 9.33 -11.37 16.54
C ASN A 83 9.32 -9.82 16.59
N LYS A 84 10.42 -9.20 17.02
CA LYS A 84 10.57 -7.75 16.97
C LYS A 84 10.48 -7.22 15.54
N CYS A 85 11.21 -7.84 14.59
CA CYS A 85 11.20 -7.46 13.18
C CYS A 85 9.79 -7.54 12.58
N LEU A 86 9.08 -8.63 12.83
CA LEU A 86 7.71 -8.82 12.37
C LEU A 86 6.75 -7.79 12.96
N ARG A 87 6.83 -7.55 14.28
CA ARG A 87 5.98 -6.58 14.97
C ARG A 87 6.17 -5.15 14.44
N TYR A 88 7.43 -4.69 14.34
CA TYR A 88 7.71 -3.35 13.84
C TYR A 88 7.40 -3.23 12.36
N GLY A 89 7.70 -4.24 11.54
CA GLY A 89 7.36 -4.25 10.12
C GLY A 89 5.85 -4.15 9.90
N THR A 90 5.07 -4.93 10.64
CA THR A 90 3.59 -4.87 10.57
C THR A 90 3.05 -3.51 11.02
N LEU A 91 3.62 -2.92 12.09
CA LEU A 91 3.20 -1.61 12.56
C LEU A 91 3.50 -0.50 11.55
N ILE A 92 4.68 -0.52 10.94
CA ILE A 92 5.04 0.44 9.87
C ILE A 92 4.09 0.28 8.68
N ALA A 93 3.82 -0.94 8.23
CA ALA A 93 2.88 -1.21 7.16
C ALA A 93 1.47 -0.69 7.48
N LEU A 94 0.99 -0.91 8.71
CA LEU A 94 -0.31 -0.40 9.18
C LEU A 94 -0.37 1.12 9.10
N VAL A 95 0.66 1.82 9.57
CA VAL A 95 0.71 3.30 9.51
C VAL A 95 0.68 3.78 8.05
N CYS A 96 1.45 3.14 7.16
CA CYS A 96 1.44 3.47 5.73
C CYS A 96 0.06 3.23 5.10
N TYR A 97 -0.61 2.12 5.41
CA TYR A 97 -1.95 1.83 4.89
C TYR A 97 -2.99 2.83 5.38
N VAL A 98 -2.97 3.17 6.67
CA VAL A 98 -3.90 4.18 7.22
C VAL A 98 -3.67 5.54 6.57
N ALA A 99 -2.40 5.96 6.44
CA ALA A 99 -2.07 7.22 5.77
C ALA A 99 -2.56 7.23 4.32
N TRP A 100 -2.36 6.13 3.59
CA TRP A 100 -2.84 5.98 2.21
C TRP A 100 -4.36 6.08 2.10
N ILE A 101 -5.10 5.34 2.94
CA ILE A 101 -6.56 5.34 2.93
C ILE A 101 -7.10 6.74 3.21
N VAL A 102 -6.59 7.40 4.26
CA VAL A 102 -7.00 8.77 4.61
C VAL A 102 -6.73 9.76 3.47
N ALA A 103 -5.55 9.65 2.82
CA ALA A 103 -5.20 10.51 1.71
C ALA A 103 -6.08 10.25 0.47
N ALA A 104 -6.32 8.98 0.13
CA ALA A 104 -7.13 8.60 -1.02
C ALA A 104 -8.61 9.00 -0.83
N ASP A 105 -9.20 8.65 0.33
CA ASP A 105 -10.60 8.98 0.64
C ASP A 105 -10.82 10.49 0.83
N GLY A 106 -9.80 11.23 1.21
CA GLY A 106 -9.87 12.69 1.33
C GLY A 106 -9.80 13.45 0.01
N ILE A 107 -9.37 12.79 -1.07
CA ILE A 107 -9.20 13.40 -2.41
C ILE A 107 -10.23 12.87 -3.40
N ILE A 108 -10.46 11.54 -3.41
CA ILE A 108 -11.30 10.85 -4.39
C ILE A 108 -12.73 10.80 -3.87
N SER A 109 -13.67 11.40 -4.60
CA SER A 109 -15.08 11.32 -4.24
C SER A 109 -15.63 9.90 -4.44
N ARG A 110 -16.65 9.52 -3.66
CA ARG A 110 -17.29 8.19 -3.73
C ARG A 110 -17.81 7.83 -5.12
N GLY A 111 -18.30 8.81 -5.87
CA GLY A 111 -18.75 8.63 -7.24
C GLY A 111 -17.62 8.18 -8.16
N GLN A 112 -16.43 8.71 -7.98
CA GLN A 112 -15.23 8.37 -8.75
C GLN A 112 -14.73 6.95 -8.44
N PHE A 113 -14.84 6.47 -7.19
CA PHE A 113 -14.52 5.07 -6.86
C PHE A 113 -15.37 4.06 -7.63
N LYS A 114 -16.65 4.35 -7.86
CA LYS A 114 -17.50 3.50 -8.70
C LYS A 114 -16.97 3.41 -10.13
N ALA A 115 -16.51 4.51 -10.69
CA ALA A 115 -15.91 4.55 -12.02
C ALA A 115 -14.58 3.77 -12.08
N VAL A 116 -13.74 3.89 -11.05
CA VAL A 116 -12.48 3.13 -10.93
C VAL A 116 -12.75 1.62 -10.89
N ILE A 117 -13.73 1.18 -10.10
CA ILE A 117 -14.13 -0.23 -10.02
C ILE A 117 -14.65 -0.73 -11.37
N ALA A 118 -15.48 0.06 -12.05
CA ALA A 118 -16.00 -0.29 -13.36
C ALA A 118 -14.92 -0.37 -14.46
N ALA A 119 -13.83 0.40 -14.33
CA ALA A 119 -12.68 0.36 -15.23
C ALA A 119 -11.72 -0.82 -14.99
N GLY A 120 -11.93 -1.60 -13.93
CA GLY A 120 -11.10 -2.74 -13.58
C GLY A 120 -10.36 -2.63 -12.24
N GLY A 121 -10.45 -1.48 -11.56
CA GLY A 121 -9.95 -1.28 -10.19
C GLY A 121 -8.43 -1.33 -10.07
N ASN A 122 -7.68 -1.09 -11.14
CA ASN A 122 -6.23 -1.13 -11.09
C ASN A 122 -5.64 0.19 -10.56
N VAL A 123 -4.36 0.15 -10.16
CA VAL A 123 -3.66 1.31 -9.58
C VAL A 123 -3.61 2.50 -10.54
N GLY A 124 -3.50 2.26 -11.84
CA GLY A 124 -3.47 3.31 -12.85
C GLY A 124 -4.80 4.09 -12.92
N ASP A 125 -5.94 3.40 -12.81
CA ASP A 125 -7.26 4.02 -12.80
C ASP A 125 -7.48 4.82 -11.50
N LEU A 126 -6.96 4.31 -10.37
CA LEU A 126 -7.00 5.02 -9.10
C LEU A 126 -6.17 6.32 -9.17
N ILE A 127 -4.97 6.28 -9.76
CA ILE A 127 -4.12 7.46 -9.94
C ILE A 127 -4.81 8.50 -10.85
N ARG A 128 -5.48 8.06 -11.92
CA ARG A 128 -6.26 8.95 -12.80
C ARG A 128 -7.42 9.60 -12.04
N ALA A 129 -8.14 8.83 -11.24
CA ALA A 129 -9.23 9.35 -10.43
C ALA A 129 -8.71 10.36 -9.40
N ALA A 130 -7.60 10.05 -8.72
CA ALA A 130 -6.92 10.99 -7.82
C ALA A 130 -6.47 12.26 -8.55
N GLY A 131 -6.02 12.13 -9.81
CA GLY A 131 -5.56 13.24 -10.64
C GLY A 131 -6.61 14.32 -10.89
N SER A 132 -7.89 13.98 -10.86
CA SER A 132 -8.98 14.97 -10.94
C SER A 132 -9.11 15.83 -9.67
N GLY A 133 -8.57 15.40 -8.55
CA GLY A 133 -8.57 16.11 -7.27
C GLY A 133 -7.20 16.68 -6.86
N ILE A 134 -6.15 16.38 -7.63
CA ILE A 134 -4.78 16.81 -7.36
C ILE A 134 -4.37 17.85 -8.41
N ASP A 135 -4.14 19.09 -7.97
CA ASP A 135 -3.76 20.19 -8.87
C ASP A 135 -2.27 20.16 -9.30
N SER A 136 -1.47 19.26 -8.70
CA SER A 136 -0.02 19.20 -8.94
C SER A 136 0.39 18.02 -9.81
N SER A 137 0.88 18.29 -11.00
CA SER A 137 1.48 17.28 -11.88
C SER A 137 2.69 16.56 -11.26
N PHE A 138 3.39 17.22 -10.33
CA PHE A 138 4.50 16.63 -9.60
C PHE A 138 4.05 15.49 -8.70
N ILE A 139 2.96 15.67 -7.95
CA ILE A 139 2.41 14.64 -7.06
C ILE A 139 1.97 13.41 -7.87
N LEU A 140 1.33 13.63 -9.01
CA LEU A 140 0.93 12.53 -9.91
C LEU A 140 2.13 11.72 -10.40
N ARG A 141 3.19 12.39 -10.83
CA ARG A 141 4.43 11.70 -11.23
C ARG A 141 5.09 10.94 -10.09
N MET A 142 5.05 11.48 -8.86
CA MET A 142 5.56 10.75 -7.68
C MET A 142 4.71 9.52 -7.36
N LEU A 143 3.40 9.59 -7.53
CA LEU A 143 2.48 8.46 -7.39
C LEU A 143 2.74 7.37 -8.44
N GLU A 144 2.95 7.74 -9.70
CA GLU A 144 3.31 6.82 -10.78
C GLU A 144 4.67 6.14 -10.48
N ALA A 145 5.67 6.91 -10.07
CA ALA A 145 6.97 6.38 -9.70
C ALA A 145 6.89 5.44 -8.49
N PHE A 146 6.10 5.82 -7.46
CA PHE A 146 5.82 4.96 -6.30
C PHE A 146 5.20 3.63 -6.74
N SER A 147 4.18 3.68 -7.60
CA SER A 147 3.52 2.47 -8.12
C SER A 147 4.50 1.55 -8.86
N PHE A 148 5.38 2.12 -9.70
CA PHE A 148 6.42 1.36 -10.38
C PHE A 148 7.37 0.68 -9.39
N PHE A 149 7.90 1.42 -8.41
CA PHE A 149 8.79 0.86 -7.39
C PHE A 149 8.09 -0.20 -6.53
N ALA A 150 6.82 0.01 -6.18
CA ALA A 150 6.04 -0.93 -5.39
C ALA A 150 5.85 -2.27 -6.12
N VAL A 151 5.51 -2.24 -7.41
CA VAL A 151 5.39 -3.45 -8.23
C VAL A 151 6.74 -4.14 -8.38
N ALA A 152 7.81 -3.40 -8.68
CA ALA A 152 9.15 -3.96 -8.86
C ALA A 152 9.68 -4.62 -7.58
N THR A 153 9.50 -3.96 -6.42
CA THR A 153 9.93 -4.53 -5.12
C THR A 153 9.09 -5.74 -4.72
N SER A 154 7.79 -5.73 -5.00
CA SER A 154 6.89 -6.87 -4.74
C SER A 154 7.28 -8.09 -5.58
N PHE A 155 7.58 -7.87 -6.86
CA PHE A 155 8.03 -8.93 -7.76
C PHE A 155 9.35 -9.56 -7.29
N LEU A 156 10.33 -8.72 -6.94
CA LEU A 156 11.62 -9.19 -6.41
C LEU A 156 11.44 -9.92 -5.08
N GLY A 157 10.63 -9.37 -4.16
CA GLY A 157 10.37 -9.98 -2.86
C GLY A 157 9.69 -11.34 -2.97
N ALA A 158 8.68 -11.46 -3.82
CA ALA A 158 7.99 -12.72 -4.08
C ALA A 158 8.94 -13.75 -4.73
N GLY A 159 9.75 -13.32 -5.70
CA GLY A 159 10.74 -14.17 -6.35
C GLY A 159 11.79 -14.71 -5.38
N LEU A 160 12.38 -13.82 -4.55
CA LEU A 160 13.35 -14.22 -3.54
C LEU A 160 12.74 -15.16 -2.49
N GLY A 161 11.52 -14.87 -2.02
CA GLY A 161 10.81 -15.72 -1.08
C GLY A 161 10.53 -17.11 -1.65
N LEU A 162 10.19 -17.21 -2.94
CA LEU A 162 10.00 -18.47 -3.62
C LEU A 162 11.31 -19.28 -3.73
N PHE A 163 12.41 -18.63 -4.10
CA PHE A 163 13.72 -19.29 -4.16
C PHE A 163 14.20 -19.76 -2.78
N ASP A 164 14.01 -18.95 -1.75
CA ASP A 164 14.38 -19.33 -0.37
C ASP A 164 13.51 -20.47 0.18
N TYR A 165 12.26 -20.60 -0.32
CA TYR A 165 11.38 -21.71 0.06
C TYR A 165 11.77 -23.03 -0.65
N MET A 166 12.28 -22.97 -1.89
CA MET A 166 12.67 -24.14 -2.66
C MET A 166 14.08 -24.63 -2.34
N ALA A 167 14.93 -23.84 -1.70
CA ALA A 167 16.32 -24.14 -1.32
C ALA A 167 16.45 -24.78 0.06
#